data_93378360e3488a7c8ec371f93fb64191
#
_entry.id   93378360e3488a7c8ec371f93fb64191
#
_cell.length_a   1.000
_cell.length_b   1.000
_cell.length_c   1.000
_cell.angle_alpha   90.00
_cell.angle_beta   90.00
_cell.angle_gamma   90.00
#
_symmetry.space_group_name_H-M   'P 1'
#
loop_
_entity.id
_entity.type
_entity.pdbx_description
1 polymer ?
#
loop_
_entity_poly.entity_id
_entity_poly.type
_entity_poly.pdbx_seq_one_letter_code
_entity_poly.pdbx_strand_id
1 'polypeptide(L)'
;PEPERISLSSPPPATPAHVLARGGVLGLPGVLTVTGDGVESSPILRGVWVLGNLFGQEPPPPPKDVPALDVDTSQATNVRETLAAHQKIVTCAKCHRDIDPFGLALENYDAVGGWRNSYLNDKSPIDATATMPDGTQLNGAESIRKTLLANPEIFTRCLLTKLLEYGAGRRLSVGDQRVVDEIVASAPEAGYRLQNLIIAATTSKVFLAR
;
A
#
# COMPACT_ATOMS: atom_id res chain seq x y z
N PRO A 1 -31.09 15.98 -2.00
CA PRO A 1 -29.87 16.75 -1.91
C PRO A 1 -28.73 15.88 -2.41
N GLU A 2 -28.10 16.28 -3.54
CA GLU A 2 -26.88 15.64 -4.00
C GLU A 2 -25.80 15.83 -2.93
N PRO A 3 -25.00 14.80 -2.62
CA PRO A 3 -23.88 14.98 -1.73
C PRO A 3 -22.92 15.98 -2.39
N GLU A 4 -22.64 17.04 -1.68
CA GLU A 4 -21.69 18.07 -2.09
C GLU A 4 -20.39 17.41 -2.51
N ARG A 5 -20.01 17.57 -3.79
CA ARG A 5 -18.68 17.15 -4.26
C ARG A 5 -17.67 17.97 -3.48
N ILE A 6 -16.92 17.33 -2.61
CA ILE A 6 -15.67 17.92 -2.11
C ILE A 6 -14.78 18.02 -3.34
N SER A 7 -14.82 19.18 -4.00
CA SER A 7 -13.84 19.53 -5.01
C SER A 7 -12.50 19.55 -4.30
N LEU A 8 -11.60 18.67 -4.68
CA LEU A 8 -10.18 18.80 -4.38
C LEU A 8 -9.64 19.96 -5.22
N SER A 9 -10.19 21.16 -5.01
CA SER A 9 -9.58 22.39 -5.48
C SER A 9 -8.17 22.43 -4.94
N SER A 10 -7.22 22.88 -5.75
CA SER A 10 -5.81 23.01 -5.36
C SER A 10 -5.71 23.56 -3.94
N PRO A 11 -5.00 22.89 -3.03
CA PRO A 11 -4.90 23.34 -1.66
C PRO A 11 -4.31 24.76 -1.62
N PRO A 12 -4.68 25.56 -0.64
CA PRO A 12 -4.16 26.92 -0.52
C PRO A 12 -2.62 26.90 -0.48
N PRO A 13 -1.94 27.90 -1.05
CA PRO A 13 -0.48 27.91 -1.24
C PRO A 13 0.36 27.77 0.04
N ALA A 14 -0.27 27.81 1.21
CA ALA A 14 0.38 27.65 2.51
C ALA A 14 0.12 26.28 3.19
N THR A 15 -0.50 25.33 2.49
CA THR A 15 -0.78 24.01 3.11
C THR A 15 0.54 23.25 3.27
N PRO A 16 0.94 22.90 4.51
CA PRO A 16 2.19 22.15 4.73
C PRO A 16 2.20 20.82 3.96
N ALA A 17 3.38 20.44 3.44
CA ALA A 17 3.54 19.22 2.65
C ALA A 17 2.97 17.95 3.34
N HIS A 18 3.06 17.86 4.67
CA HIS A 18 2.52 16.76 5.46
C HIS A 18 0.98 16.69 5.45
N VAL A 19 0.29 17.82 5.27
CA VAL A 19 -1.19 17.83 5.13
C VAL A 19 -1.59 17.33 3.75
N LEU A 20 -0.84 17.72 2.72
CA LEU A 20 -1.04 17.23 1.34
C LEU A 20 -0.75 15.74 1.21
N ALA A 21 0.26 15.25 1.92
CA ALA A 21 0.65 13.84 1.91
C ALA A 21 -0.41 12.91 2.54
N ARG A 22 -1.29 13.42 3.41
CA ARG A 22 -2.32 12.63 4.12
C ARG A 22 -3.56 12.29 3.31
N GLY A 23 -3.54 12.42 1.99
CA GLY A 23 -4.68 12.06 1.15
C GLY A 23 -4.89 10.55 1.02
N GLY A 24 -6.15 10.08 1.24
CA GLY A 24 -6.53 8.69 1.02
C GLY A 24 -6.03 7.70 2.08
N VAL A 25 -6.21 6.41 1.79
CA VAL A 25 -5.97 5.29 2.72
C VAL A 25 -4.51 5.20 3.18
N LEU A 26 -3.55 5.57 2.34
CA LEU A 26 -2.12 5.53 2.68
C LEU A 26 -1.72 6.51 3.79
N GLY A 27 -2.49 7.56 4.02
CA GLY A 27 -2.24 8.54 5.07
C GLY A 27 -3.07 8.33 6.33
N LEU A 28 -3.88 7.25 6.40
CA LEU A 28 -4.68 6.95 7.58
C LEU A 28 -3.82 6.44 8.73
N PRO A 29 -3.86 7.08 9.91
CA PRO A 29 -3.10 6.63 11.07
C PRO A 29 -3.33 5.16 11.41
N GLY A 30 -4.57 4.65 11.30
CA GLY A 30 -4.87 3.25 11.55
C GLY A 30 -4.11 2.28 10.65
N VAL A 31 -3.94 2.60 9.35
CA VAL A 31 -3.15 1.78 8.42
C VAL A 31 -1.67 1.84 8.79
N LEU A 32 -1.15 3.04 9.07
CA LEU A 32 0.25 3.24 9.39
C LEU A 32 0.64 2.61 10.73
N THR A 33 -0.27 2.58 11.71
CA THR A 33 -0.05 1.96 13.03
C THR A 33 -0.05 0.43 12.95
N VAL A 34 -1.01 -0.17 12.24
CA VAL A 34 -1.07 -1.65 12.13
C VAL A 34 0.06 -2.22 11.26
N THR A 35 0.77 -1.38 10.54
CA THR A 35 1.95 -1.74 9.72
C THR A 35 3.27 -1.28 10.36
N GLY A 36 3.27 -1.04 11.65
CA GLY A 36 4.42 -0.79 12.50
C GLY A 36 4.47 -1.80 13.64
N ASP A 37 5.46 -1.71 14.49
CA ASP A 37 5.60 -2.53 15.71
C ASP A 37 5.11 -1.81 16.99
N GLY A 38 4.56 -0.61 16.84
CA GLY A 38 4.09 0.25 17.92
C GLY A 38 5.16 1.21 18.48
N VAL A 39 6.42 1.01 18.14
CA VAL A 39 7.57 1.87 18.52
C VAL A 39 8.16 2.52 17.28
N GLU A 40 8.43 1.73 16.25
CA GLU A 40 9.04 2.16 14.99
C GLU A 40 8.18 1.80 13.78
N SER A 41 8.39 2.56 12.69
CA SER A 41 7.83 2.20 11.39
C SER A 41 8.52 0.98 10.84
N SER A 42 7.78 0.12 10.14
CA SER A 42 8.35 -1.03 9.43
C SER A 42 8.12 -0.90 7.93
N PRO A 43 9.14 -0.53 7.14
CA PRO A 43 9.01 -0.49 5.69
C PRO A 43 8.58 -1.84 5.11
N ILE A 44 9.05 -2.95 5.68
CA ILE A 44 8.67 -4.30 5.22
C ILE A 44 7.17 -4.52 5.39
N LEU A 45 6.64 -4.32 6.60
CA LEU A 45 5.21 -4.52 6.88
C LEU A 45 4.34 -3.55 6.05
N ARG A 46 4.78 -2.30 5.88
CA ARG A 46 4.10 -1.31 5.03
C ARG A 46 4.10 -1.73 3.57
N GLY A 47 5.23 -2.20 3.05
CA GLY A 47 5.35 -2.69 1.69
C GLY A 47 4.47 -3.90 1.42
N VAL A 48 4.49 -4.89 2.32
CA VAL A 48 3.60 -6.07 2.27
C VAL A 48 2.13 -5.64 2.27
N TRP A 49 1.77 -4.69 3.16
CA TRP A 49 0.40 -4.20 3.24
C TRP A 49 -0.04 -3.50 1.95
N VAL A 50 0.80 -2.64 1.38
CA VAL A 50 0.52 -1.94 0.12
C VAL A 50 0.33 -2.93 -1.02
N LEU A 51 1.27 -3.87 -1.19
CA LEU A 51 1.16 -4.90 -2.23
C LEU A 51 -0.11 -5.73 -2.08
N GLY A 52 -0.37 -6.26 -0.89
CA GLY A 52 -1.51 -7.14 -0.65
C GLY A 52 -2.87 -6.41 -0.66
N ASN A 53 -2.93 -5.15 -0.20
CA ASN A 53 -4.21 -4.47 -0.01
C ASN A 53 -4.56 -3.43 -1.08
N LEU A 54 -3.57 -2.95 -1.84
CA LEU A 54 -3.82 -1.97 -2.90
C LEU A 54 -3.53 -2.53 -4.29
N PHE A 55 -2.51 -3.39 -4.42
CA PHE A 55 -2.13 -4.00 -5.69
C PHE A 55 -2.69 -5.43 -5.88
N GLY A 56 -3.21 -6.05 -4.81
CA GLY A 56 -3.73 -7.42 -4.87
C GLY A 56 -2.64 -8.48 -5.05
N GLN A 57 -1.40 -8.15 -4.72
CA GLN A 57 -0.22 -9.00 -4.82
C GLN A 57 0.24 -9.35 -3.41
N GLU A 58 -0.25 -10.46 -2.85
CA GLU A 58 0.19 -10.93 -1.54
C GLU A 58 1.58 -11.59 -1.67
N PRO A 59 2.64 -11.02 -1.07
CA PRO A 59 3.93 -11.68 -1.04
C PRO A 59 3.81 -13.01 -0.29
N PRO A 60 4.53 -14.06 -0.72
CA PRO A 60 4.56 -15.32 0.02
C PRO A 60 5.12 -15.08 1.44
N PRO A 61 4.67 -15.89 2.42
CA PRO A 61 5.24 -15.80 3.76
C PRO A 61 6.75 -16.10 3.70
N PRO A 62 7.55 -15.51 4.60
CA PRO A 62 8.98 -15.78 4.64
C PRO A 62 9.22 -17.29 4.88
N PRO A 63 10.27 -17.87 4.28
CA PRO A 63 10.65 -19.26 4.54
C PRO A 63 10.89 -19.49 6.04
N LYS A 64 10.49 -20.66 6.56
CA LYS A 64 10.57 -20.98 8.00
C LYS A 64 11.99 -20.97 8.55
N ASP A 65 12.98 -21.20 7.69
CA ASP A 65 14.41 -21.34 8.05
C ASP A 65 15.22 -20.06 7.80
N VAL A 66 14.57 -18.96 7.47
CA VAL A 66 15.26 -17.67 7.33
C VAL A 66 15.37 -17.05 8.72
N PRO A 67 16.60 -16.95 9.29
CA PRO A 67 16.78 -16.23 10.54
C PRO A 67 16.26 -14.81 10.39
N ALA A 68 15.48 -14.35 11.35
CA ALA A 68 15.11 -12.96 11.42
C ALA A 68 16.42 -12.14 11.46
N LEU A 69 16.72 -11.43 10.35
CA LEU A 69 17.82 -10.46 10.25
C LEU A 69 19.14 -10.90 10.93
N ASP A 70 19.70 -12.05 10.54
CA ASP A 70 21.09 -12.40 10.87
C ASP A 70 22.05 -11.76 9.86
N VAL A 71 21.85 -10.46 9.60
CA VAL A 71 22.75 -9.65 8.80
C VAL A 71 23.53 -8.79 9.78
N ASP A 72 24.84 -8.71 9.59
CA ASP A 72 25.64 -7.74 10.32
C ASP A 72 25.16 -6.31 10.01
N THR A 73 24.30 -5.81 10.88
CA THR A 73 23.75 -4.45 10.82
C THR A 73 24.51 -3.50 11.74
N SER A 74 25.66 -3.92 12.29
CA SER A 74 26.46 -3.13 13.23
C SER A 74 26.90 -1.77 12.67
N GLN A 75 26.95 -1.65 11.34
CA GLN A 75 27.30 -0.41 10.64
C GLN A 75 26.07 0.34 10.11
N ALA A 76 24.86 -0.24 10.21
CA ALA A 76 23.64 0.42 9.75
C ALA A 76 23.18 1.45 10.79
N THR A 77 23.03 2.69 10.36
CA THR A 77 22.60 3.79 11.22
C THR A 77 21.09 4.02 11.14
N ASN A 78 20.44 3.49 10.09
CA ASN A 78 19.01 3.66 9.86
C ASN A 78 18.42 2.42 9.17
N VAL A 79 17.07 2.35 9.12
CA VAL A 79 16.34 1.22 8.57
C VAL A 79 16.65 0.98 7.07
N ARG A 80 16.94 2.01 6.30
CA ARG A 80 17.29 1.89 4.87
C ARG A 80 18.60 1.14 4.68
N GLU A 81 19.61 1.47 5.48
CA GLU A 81 20.91 0.78 5.45
C GLU A 81 20.77 -0.68 5.91
N THR A 82 19.95 -0.92 6.93
CA THR A 82 19.62 -2.27 7.39
C THR A 82 19.00 -3.10 6.26
N LEU A 83 18.02 -2.55 5.55
CA LEU A 83 17.38 -3.22 4.42
C LEU A 83 18.36 -3.44 3.25
N ALA A 84 19.19 -2.44 2.95
CA ALA A 84 20.22 -2.56 1.90
C ALA A 84 21.22 -3.67 2.22
N ALA A 85 21.63 -3.83 3.48
CA ALA A 85 22.47 -4.93 3.92
C ALA A 85 21.75 -6.28 3.77
N HIS A 86 20.48 -6.36 4.15
CA HIS A 86 19.67 -7.58 4.02
C HIS A 86 19.49 -8.00 2.56
N GLN A 87 19.29 -7.06 1.64
CA GLN A 87 19.15 -7.33 0.20
C GLN A 87 20.44 -7.83 -0.47
N LYS A 88 21.61 -7.78 0.17
CA LYS A 88 22.83 -8.41 -0.34
C LYS A 88 22.72 -9.95 -0.36
N ILE A 89 21.82 -10.52 0.42
CA ILE A 89 21.49 -11.94 0.42
C ILE A 89 20.50 -12.22 -0.70
N VAL A 90 20.93 -12.97 -1.73
CA VAL A 90 20.15 -13.21 -2.96
C VAL A 90 18.75 -13.77 -2.70
N THR A 91 18.61 -14.68 -1.75
CA THR A 91 17.32 -15.29 -1.38
C THR A 91 16.37 -14.27 -0.77
N CYS A 92 16.88 -13.31 0.00
CA CYS A 92 16.10 -12.25 0.62
C CYS A 92 15.71 -11.18 -0.41
N ALA A 93 16.67 -10.79 -1.25
CA ALA A 93 16.48 -9.79 -2.30
C ALA A 93 15.32 -10.14 -3.24
N LYS A 94 15.04 -11.42 -3.47
CA LYS A 94 13.99 -11.88 -4.38
C LYS A 94 12.60 -11.32 -4.02
N CYS A 95 12.29 -11.21 -2.73
CA CYS A 95 11.00 -10.67 -2.26
C CYS A 95 11.13 -9.17 -1.91
N HIS A 96 12.25 -8.80 -1.26
CA HIS A 96 12.42 -7.44 -0.74
C HIS A 96 12.48 -6.36 -1.83
N ARG A 97 13.00 -6.69 -3.04
CA ARG A 97 13.01 -5.74 -4.17
C ARG A 97 11.61 -5.28 -4.58
N ASP A 98 10.57 -6.11 -4.35
CA ASP A 98 9.18 -5.77 -4.69
C ASP A 98 8.45 -5.13 -3.50
N ILE A 99 8.85 -5.47 -2.28
CA ILE A 99 8.23 -5.03 -1.02
C ILE A 99 8.76 -3.67 -0.55
N ASP A 100 10.08 -3.57 -0.41
CA ASP A 100 10.74 -2.47 0.28
C ASP A 100 10.50 -1.09 -0.37
N PRO A 101 10.43 -0.95 -1.71
CA PRO A 101 10.19 0.35 -2.33
C PRO A 101 8.91 1.03 -1.86
N PHE A 102 7.82 0.28 -1.67
CA PHE A 102 6.56 0.83 -1.17
C PHE A 102 6.67 1.27 0.29
N GLY A 103 7.34 0.48 1.11
CA GLY A 103 7.54 0.82 2.51
C GLY A 103 8.44 2.03 2.71
N LEU A 104 9.56 2.08 1.98
CA LEU A 104 10.48 3.21 2.01
C LEU A 104 9.82 4.52 1.55
N ALA A 105 8.93 4.46 0.56
CA ALA A 105 8.16 5.62 0.13
C ALA A 105 7.19 6.15 1.22
N LEU A 106 6.92 5.36 2.27
CA LEU A 106 6.06 5.76 3.39
C LEU A 106 6.85 6.16 4.66
N GLU A 107 8.18 6.23 4.62
CA GLU A 107 9.02 6.47 5.81
C GLU A 107 8.89 7.87 6.40
N ASN A 108 8.34 8.84 5.68
CA ASN A 108 7.95 10.12 6.27
C ASN A 108 6.83 9.99 7.32
N TYR A 109 6.18 8.86 7.42
CA TYR A 109 5.24 8.58 8.50
C TYR A 109 5.91 7.73 9.58
N ASP A 110 5.82 8.18 10.83
CA ASP A 110 6.28 7.41 12.00
C ASP A 110 5.36 6.20 12.30
N ALA A 111 5.60 5.51 13.42
CA ALA A 111 4.85 4.31 13.81
C ALA A 111 3.35 4.56 14.07
N VAL A 112 2.96 5.80 14.39
CA VAL A 112 1.56 6.20 14.66
C VAL A 112 0.96 7.08 13.57
N GLY A 113 1.67 7.22 12.44
CA GLY A 113 1.24 8.01 11.30
C GLY A 113 1.51 9.52 11.46
N GLY A 114 2.34 9.93 12.42
CA GLY A 114 2.86 11.29 12.50
C GLY A 114 3.83 11.56 11.34
N TRP A 115 3.83 12.80 10.84
CA TRP A 115 4.80 13.18 9.81
C TRP A 115 6.16 13.52 10.43
N ARG A 116 7.23 12.97 9.86
CA ARG A 116 8.61 13.24 10.27
C ARG A 116 9.49 13.53 9.06
N ASN A 117 10.52 14.36 9.27
CA ASN A 117 11.54 14.67 8.26
C ASN A 117 12.90 14.03 8.58
N SER A 118 13.04 13.46 9.78
CA SER A 118 14.26 12.79 10.24
C SER A 118 13.92 11.62 11.14
N TYR A 119 14.81 10.65 11.20
CA TYR A 119 14.71 9.55 12.15
C TYR A 119 14.93 10.04 13.58
N LEU A 120 14.31 9.36 14.56
CA LEU A 120 14.40 9.79 15.97
C LEU A 120 15.78 9.49 16.57
N ASN A 121 16.37 8.36 16.19
CA ASN A 121 17.58 7.85 16.83
C ASN A 121 18.83 8.65 16.46
N ASP A 122 19.10 8.81 15.16
CA ASP A 122 20.32 9.40 14.64
C ASP A 122 20.13 10.80 14.03
N LYS A 123 18.87 11.27 13.97
CA LYS A 123 18.51 12.56 13.34
C LYS A 123 18.84 12.64 11.86
N SER A 124 19.18 11.55 11.21
CA SER A 124 19.39 11.54 9.76
C SER A 124 18.11 11.92 9.02
N PRO A 125 18.21 12.61 7.88
CA PRO A 125 17.03 12.99 7.10
C PRO A 125 16.35 11.75 6.52
N ILE A 126 15.01 11.78 6.45
CA ILE A 126 14.25 10.73 5.78
C ILE A 126 14.42 10.86 4.26
N ASP A 127 14.89 9.79 3.66
CA ASP A 127 14.85 9.60 2.21
C ASP A 127 13.70 8.65 1.86
N ALA A 128 12.61 9.22 1.33
CA ALA A 128 11.42 8.47 0.91
C ALA A 128 11.46 8.09 -0.59
N THR A 129 12.64 8.15 -1.22
CA THR A 129 12.80 7.70 -2.61
C THR A 129 13.06 6.21 -2.69
N ALA A 130 12.56 5.56 -3.72
CA ALA A 130 12.83 4.16 -4.01
C ALA A 130 12.63 3.87 -5.49
N THR A 131 13.23 2.77 -5.97
CA THR A 131 13.10 2.33 -7.36
C THR A 131 12.45 0.95 -7.38
N MET A 132 11.35 0.82 -8.10
CA MET A 132 10.68 -0.47 -8.35
C MET A 132 11.50 -1.31 -9.35
N PRO A 133 11.30 -2.65 -9.38
CA PRO A 133 12.01 -3.51 -10.33
C PRO A 133 11.79 -3.17 -11.80
N ASP A 134 10.67 -2.57 -12.14
CA ASP A 134 10.34 -2.10 -13.49
C ASP A 134 10.96 -0.72 -13.83
N GLY A 135 11.73 -0.15 -12.92
CA GLY A 135 12.36 1.16 -13.06
C GLY A 135 11.49 2.34 -12.60
N THR A 136 10.25 2.11 -12.17
CA THR A 136 9.38 3.17 -11.65
C THR A 136 9.99 3.81 -10.41
N GLN A 137 10.11 5.14 -10.43
CA GLN A 137 10.63 5.91 -9.30
C GLN A 137 9.49 6.26 -8.34
N LEU A 138 9.66 5.90 -7.08
CA LEU A 138 8.78 6.31 -5.99
C LEU A 138 9.43 7.45 -5.20
N ASN A 139 8.62 8.39 -4.73
CA ASN A 139 9.02 9.46 -3.82
C ASN A 139 7.80 9.85 -2.98
N GLY A 140 7.74 9.32 -1.78
CA GLY A 140 6.62 9.53 -0.87
C GLY A 140 5.33 8.82 -1.28
N ALA A 141 4.31 8.88 -0.43
CA ALA A 141 2.99 8.28 -0.64
C ALA A 141 2.29 8.75 -1.92
N GLU A 142 2.57 9.98 -2.36
CA GLU A 142 1.99 10.56 -3.57
C GLU A 142 2.37 9.77 -4.83
N SER A 143 3.60 9.27 -4.90
CA SER A 143 4.05 8.46 -6.04
C SER A 143 3.33 7.12 -6.12
N ILE A 144 3.09 6.46 -4.98
CA ILE A 144 2.27 5.22 -4.91
C ILE A 144 0.86 5.51 -5.41
N ARG A 145 0.26 6.61 -4.98
CA ARG A 145 -1.06 7.05 -5.44
C ARG A 145 -1.12 7.27 -6.94
N LYS A 146 -0.11 7.95 -7.51
CA LYS A 146 -0.01 8.17 -8.96
C LYS A 146 0.10 6.87 -9.74
N THR A 147 0.88 5.91 -9.25
CA THR A 147 1.00 4.58 -9.87
C THR A 147 -0.35 3.86 -9.91
N LEU A 148 -1.12 3.90 -8.82
CA LEU A 148 -2.47 3.30 -8.77
C LEU A 148 -3.47 4.03 -9.67
N LEU A 149 -3.39 5.36 -9.74
CA LEU A 149 -4.28 6.17 -10.60
C LEU A 149 -3.96 5.99 -12.09
N ALA A 150 -2.70 5.71 -12.44
CA ALA A 150 -2.33 5.37 -13.81
C ALA A 150 -2.89 4.02 -14.26
N ASN A 151 -3.16 3.10 -13.31
CA ASN A 151 -3.70 1.77 -13.55
C ASN A 151 -4.85 1.47 -12.57
N PRO A 152 -5.99 2.18 -12.66
CA PRO A 152 -7.06 2.12 -11.65
C PRO A 152 -7.71 0.74 -11.56
N GLU A 153 -7.61 -0.08 -12.61
CA GLU A 153 -8.13 -1.46 -12.65
C GLU A 153 -7.45 -2.36 -11.61
N ILE A 154 -6.16 -2.16 -11.35
CA ILE A 154 -5.41 -2.95 -10.35
C ILE A 154 -6.04 -2.78 -8.97
N PHE A 155 -6.19 -1.53 -8.54
CA PHE A 155 -6.81 -1.21 -7.25
C PHE A 155 -8.27 -1.63 -7.20
N THR A 156 -9.03 -1.39 -8.28
CA THR A 156 -10.45 -1.77 -8.36
C THR A 156 -10.64 -3.26 -8.21
N ARG A 157 -9.83 -4.07 -8.87
CA ARG A 157 -9.82 -5.53 -8.75
C ARG A 157 -9.50 -5.97 -7.32
N CYS A 158 -8.45 -5.43 -6.73
CA CYS A 158 -8.07 -5.73 -5.37
C CYS A 158 -9.20 -5.41 -4.38
N LEU A 159 -9.78 -4.21 -4.48
CA LEU A 159 -10.89 -3.77 -3.64
C LEU A 159 -12.12 -4.69 -3.78
N LEU A 160 -12.54 -4.99 -5.01
CA LEU A 160 -13.68 -5.85 -5.28
C LEU A 160 -13.47 -7.27 -4.75
N THR A 161 -12.28 -7.83 -4.96
CA THR A 161 -11.94 -9.17 -4.43
C THR A 161 -12.09 -9.19 -2.92
N LYS A 162 -11.46 -8.25 -2.22
CA LYS A 162 -11.53 -8.18 -0.75
C LYS A 162 -12.95 -7.89 -0.24
N LEU A 163 -13.69 -7.04 -0.92
CA LEU A 163 -15.07 -6.72 -0.55
C LEU A 163 -15.99 -7.94 -0.68
N LEU A 164 -15.86 -8.69 -1.78
CA LEU A 164 -16.64 -9.91 -2.02
C LEU A 164 -16.21 -11.04 -1.08
N GLU A 165 -14.93 -11.23 -0.81
CA GLU A 165 -14.45 -12.21 0.18
C GLU A 165 -14.99 -11.90 1.57
N TYR A 166 -14.93 -10.63 1.98
CA TYR A 166 -15.51 -10.18 3.25
C TYR A 166 -17.01 -10.44 3.31
N GLY A 167 -17.75 -10.06 2.26
CA GLY A 167 -19.19 -10.24 2.21
C GLY A 167 -19.62 -11.70 2.12
N ALA A 168 -18.88 -12.55 1.39
CA ALA A 168 -19.15 -13.97 1.25
C ALA A 168 -18.66 -14.82 2.42
N GLY A 169 -17.75 -14.29 3.27
CA GLY A 169 -17.13 -15.00 4.39
C GLY A 169 -16.17 -16.12 3.96
N ARG A 170 -15.69 -16.09 2.71
CA ARG A 170 -14.79 -17.10 2.13
C ARG A 170 -13.91 -16.51 1.03
N ARG A 171 -12.83 -17.20 0.72
CA ARG A 171 -12.03 -16.89 -0.47
C ARG A 171 -12.83 -17.09 -1.75
N LEU A 172 -12.57 -16.24 -2.75
CA LEU A 172 -13.21 -16.35 -4.06
C LEU A 172 -12.66 -17.57 -4.83
N SER A 173 -13.57 -18.36 -5.41
CA SER A 173 -13.22 -19.41 -6.35
C SER A 173 -12.84 -18.86 -7.72
N VAL A 174 -12.28 -19.70 -8.59
CA VAL A 174 -11.98 -19.34 -9.99
C VAL A 174 -13.25 -18.88 -10.74
N GLY A 175 -14.40 -19.49 -10.43
CA GLY A 175 -15.68 -19.07 -11.01
C GLY A 175 -16.12 -17.69 -10.54
N ASP A 176 -15.85 -17.32 -9.29
CA ASP A 176 -16.19 -16.03 -8.73
C ASP A 176 -15.31 -14.90 -9.31
N GLN A 177 -14.07 -15.22 -9.72
CA GLN A 177 -13.16 -14.24 -10.33
C GLN A 177 -13.74 -13.64 -11.63
N ARG A 178 -14.55 -14.41 -12.38
CA ARG A 178 -15.24 -13.89 -13.56
C ARG A 178 -16.18 -12.75 -13.24
N VAL A 179 -16.85 -12.80 -12.08
CA VAL A 179 -17.71 -11.71 -11.62
C VAL A 179 -16.90 -10.46 -11.29
N VAL A 180 -15.73 -10.63 -10.67
CA VAL A 180 -14.78 -9.52 -10.45
C VAL A 180 -14.36 -8.92 -11.80
N ASP A 181 -14.01 -9.77 -12.79
CA ASP A 181 -13.61 -9.33 -14.13
C ASP A 181 -14.71 -8.51 -14.81
N GLU A 182 -15.95 -8.98 -14.77
CA GLU A 182 -17.12 -8.30 -15.33
C GLU A 182 -17.33 -6.91 -14.70
N ILE A 183 -17.24 -6.81 -13.36
CA ILE A 183 -17.39 -5.52 -12.65
C ILE A 183 -16.22 -4.59 -12.95
N VAL A 184 -15.00 -5.08 -12.97
CA VAL A 184 -13.81 -4.28 -13.32
C VAL A 184 -13.92 -3.74 -14.75
N ALA A 185 -14.37 -4.54 -15.70
CA ALA A 185 -14.54 -4.12 -17.10
C ALA A 185 -15.58 -2.99 -17.25
N SER A 186 -16.62 -2.96 -16.40
CA SER A 186 -17.64 -1.89 -16.42
C SER A 186 -17.27 -0.66 -15.59
N ALA A 187 -16.23 -0.75 -14.75
CA ALA A 187 -15.86 0.33 -13.83
C ALA A 187 -15.46 1.66 -14.51
N PRO A 188 -14.79 1.68 -15.69
CA PRO A 188 -14.46 2.92 -16.41
C PRO A 188 -15.71 3.75 -16.74
N GLU A 189 -16.76 3.10 -17.27
CA GLU A 189 -18.02 3.76 -17.63
C GLU A 189 -18.72 4.35 -16.39
N ALA A 190 -18.58 3.68 -15.24
CA ALA A 190 -19.08 4.14 -13.95
C ALA A 190 -18.17 5.18 -13.28
N GLY A 191 -17.05 5.57 -13.91
CA GLY A 191 -16.07 6.53 -13.39
C GLY A 191 -15.35 6.06 -12.14
N TYR A 192 -15.19 4.76 -11.93
CA TYR A 192 -14.55 4.12 -10.76
C TYR A 192 -15.12 4.59 -9.41
N ARG A 193 -16.40 5.00 -9.37
CA ARG A 193 -17.03 5.49 -8.15
C ARG A 193 -17.22 4.36 -7.15
N LEU A 194 -16.71 4.55 -5.93
CA LEU A 194 -16.79 3.55 -4.87
C LEU A 194 -18.22 3.06 -4.62
N GLN A 195 -19.20 3.96 -4.63
CA GLN A 195 -20.61 3.61 -4.46
C GLN A 195 -21.08 2.61 -5.52
N ASN A 196 -20.72 2.83 -6.80
CA ASN A 196 -21.09 1.94 -7.90
C ASN A 196 -20.44 0.58 -7.77
N LEU A 197 -19.17 0.54 -7.34
CA LEU A 197 -18.44 -0.70 -7.09
C LEU A 197 -19.07 -1.50 -5.94
N ILE A 198 -19.48 -0.82 -4.86
CA ILE A 198 -20.18 -1.48 -3.74
C ILE A 198 -21.54 -2.03 -4.20
N ILE A 199 -22.32 -1.26 -4.95
CA ILE A 199 -23.61 -1.71 -5.48
C ILE A 199 -23.39 -2.94 -6.39
N ALA A 200 -22.46 -2.87 -7.34
CA ALA A 200 -22.16 -3.98 -8.24
C ALA A 200 -21.72 -5.24 -7.48
N ALA A 201 -20.89 -5.08 -6.44
CA ALA A 201 -20.47 -6.21 -5.61
C ALA A 201 -21.64 -6.83 -4.86
N THR A 202 -22.46 -6.01 -4.18
CA THR A 202 -23.56 -6.49 -3.32
C THR A 202 -24.76 -7.05 -4.11
N THR A 203 -24.92 -6.65 -5.37
CA THR A 203 -25.94 -7.20 -6.27
C THR A 203 -25.44 -8.37 -7.12
N SER A 204 -24.16 -8.72 -6.99
CA SER A 204 -23.55 -9.83 -7.75
C SER A 204 -24.02 -11.19 -7.27
N LYS A 205 -23.99 -12.17 -8.18
CA LYS A 205 -24.32 -13.58 -7.83
C LYS A 205 -23.37 -14.16 -6.77
N VAL A 206 -22.15 -13.68 -6.65
CA VAL A 206 -21.19 -14.10 -5.60
C VAL A 206 -21.67 -13.71 -4.22
N PHE A 207 -22.21 -12.51 -4.09
CA PHE A 207 -22.72 -12.00 -2.81
C PHE A 207 -24.09 -12.59 -2.48
N LEU A 208 -24.97 -12.78 -3.48
CA LEU A 208 -26.34 -13.23 -3.29
C LEU A 208 -26.48 -14.76 -3.17
N ALA A 209 -25.55 -15.52 -3.72
CA ALA A 209 -25.55 -16.99 -3.63
C ALA A 209 -24.85 -17.44 -2.34
N ARG A 210 -25.54 -17.30 -1.22
CA ARG A 210 -25.14 -17.84 0.09
C ARG A 210 -25.73 -19.23 0.31
#